data_14b9a813725d455af4a821c410b91efd
#
_entry.id   14b9a813725d455af4a821c410b91efd
#
_cell.length_a   1.000
_cell.length_b   1.000
_cell.length_c   1.000
_cell.angle_alpha   90.00
_cell.angle_beta   90.00
_cell.angle_gamma   90.00
#
_symmetry.space_group_name_H-M   'P 1'
#
loop_
_entity.id
_entity.type
_entity.pdbx_description
1 polymer ?
#
loop_
_entity_poly.entity_id
_entity_poly.type
_entity_poly.pdbx_seq_one_letter_code
_entity_poly.pdbx_strand_id
1 'polypeptide(L)'
;IVPVHIYGHPTDMDPLLELARKHGIMVIEDAAEAHGAEYKGRRAGGLGDAAGFSFYGNKIITTGEGGMVTTSNRDIARLAWNLRDHAFSHERHFWHKFVGFNYRMTNLQAAVGLAQVEQLDSFVAARRQHALEYNSRLNTIPGIRTPAEASWAKNVYWMYGIMVDENEYGMNRDQLRKALADRGVETR
;
A
#
# COMPACT_ATOMS: atom_id res chain seq x y z
N ILE A 1 16.35 -5.35 0.90
CA ILE A 1 15.41 -5.44 -0.22
C ILE A 1 14.15 -4.70 0.16
N VAL A 2 13.58 -3.92 -0.78
CA VAL A 2 12.31 -3.20 -0.56
C VAL A 2 11.32 -3.67 -1.63
N PRO A 3 10.50 -4.71 -1.36
CA PRO A 3 9.38 -5.08 -2.23
C PRO A 3 8.27 -4.03 -2.12
N VAL A 4 7.71 -3.63 -3.26
CA VAL A 4 6.59 -2.70 -3.33
C VAL A 4 5.33 -3.47 -3.69
N HIS A 5 4.29 -3.41 -2.86
CA HIS A 5 2.97 -3.98 -3.13
C HIS A 5 2.15 -3.03 -3.99
N ILE A 6 2.57 -2.91 -5.26
CA ILE A 6 2.08 -1.87 -6.17
C ILE A 6 0.57 -1.96 -6.41
N TYR A 7 -0.11 -0.83 -6.31
CA TYR A 7 -1.57 -0.68 -6.47
C TYR A 7 -2.42 -1.57 -5.57
N GLY A 8 -1.80 -2.16 -4.53
CA GLY A 8 -2.48 -3.01 -3.57
C GLY A 8 -2.39 -4.51 -3.87
N HIS A 9 -1.65 -4.89 -4.93
CA HIS A 9 -1.34 -6.29 -5.22
C HIS A 9 -0.04 -6.67 -4.50
N PRO A 10 -0.05 -7.68 -3.60
CA PRO A 10 1.16 -8.14 -2.94
C PRO A 10 2.22 -8.62 -3.94
N THR A 11 3.46 -8.33 -3.63
CA THR A 11 4.61 -8.94 -4.31
C THR A 11 4.68 -10.43 -3.97
N ASP A 12 5.21 -11.26 -4.86
CA ASP A 12 5.53 -12.66 -4.54
C ASP A 12 6.69 -12.70 -3.52
N MET A 13 6.33 -12.89 -2.26
CA MET A 13 7.25 -12.71 -1.14
C MET A 13 8.14 -13.93 -0.87
N ASP A 14 7.69 -15.15 -1.17
CA ASP A 14 8.45 -16.35 -0.83
C ASP A 14 9.85 -16.39 -1.48
N PRO A 15 10.00 -16.13 -2.81
CA PRO A 15 11.32 -16.10 -3.45
C PRO A 15 12.22 -14.99 -2.89
N LEU A 16 11.63 -13.82 -2.56
CA LEU A 16 12.39 -12.70 -2.00
C LEU A 16 12.86 -12.98 -0.58
N LEU A 17 12.00 -13.58 0.25
CA LEU A 17 12.35 -13.98 1.62
C LEU A 17 13.38 -15.08 1.65
N GLU A 18 13.35 -16.03 0.70
CA GLU A 18 14.36 -17.07 0.55
C GLU A 18 15.72 -16.45 0.18
N LEU A 19 15.74 -15.58 -0.82
CA LEU A 19 16.93 -14.86 -1.25
C LEU A 19 17.51 -14.01 -0.11
N ALA A 20 16.67 -13.27 0.59
CA ALA A 20 17.06 -12.43 1.72
C ALA A 20 17.70 -13.23 2.84
N ARG A 21 17.10 -14.36 3.22
CA ARG A 21 17.66 -15.29 4.23
C ARG A 21 19.01 -15.86 3.81
N LYS A 22 19.16 -16.25 2.55
CA LYS A 22 20.40 -16.79 1.99
C LYS A 22 21.56 -15.81 2.10
N HIS A 23 21.28 -14.52 1.97
CA HIS A 23 22.31 -13.46 1.95
C HIS A 23 22.35 -12.60 3.23
N GLY A 24 21.56 -12.91 4.25
CA GLY A 24 21.50 -12.13 5.48
C GLY A 24 21.01 -10.69 5.26
N ILE A 25 20.10 -10.48 4.31
CA ILE A 25 19.58 -9.16 3.92
C ILE A 25 18.20 -8.95 4.53
N MET A 26 17.95 -7.76 5.07
CA MET A 26 16.63 -7.38 5.58
C MET A 26 15.63 -7.10 4.45
N VAL A 27 14.36 -7.43 4.70
CA VAL A 27 13.24 -7.15 3.81
C VAL A 27 12.33 -6.14 4.48
N ILE A 28 12.15 -4.99 3.83
CA ILE A 28 11.24 -3.92 4.29
C ILE A 28 10.14 -3.77 3.25
N GLU A 29 8.91 -4.10 3.62
CA GLU A 29 7.77 -3.99 2.70
C GLU A 29 7.38 -2.52 2.51
N ASP A 30 7.29 -2.06 1.26
CA ASP A 30 6.53 -0.87 0.94
C ASP A 30 5.06 -1.28 0.78
N ALA A 31 4.31 -1.14 1.86
CA ALA A 31 2.88 -1.46 1.95
C ALA A 31 2.00 -0.20 1.87
N ALA A 32 2.54 0.91 1.38
CA ALA A 32 1.87 2.22 1.31
C ALA A 32 0.53 2.18 0.53
N GLU A 33 0.30 1.15 -0.27
CA GLU A 33 -0.88 0.97 -1.11
C GLU A 33 -1.64 -0.33 -0.80
N ALA A 34 -1.19 -1.09 0.20
CA ALA A 34 -1.60 -2.48 0.41
C ALA A 34 -2.35 -2.72 1.72
N HIS A 35 -3.09 -1.71 2.22
CA HIS A 35 -3.90 -1.83 3.42
C HIS A 35 -4.94 -2.94 3.27
N GLY A 36 -4.77 -4.02 4.03
CA GLY A 36 -5.67 -5.17 3.98
C GLY A 36 -5.39 -6.19 2.88
N ALA A 37 -4.36 -5.99 2.04
CA ALA A 37 -3.91 -6.97 1.07
C ALA A 37 -3.35 -8.22 1.75
N GLU A 38 -3.44 -9.38 1.07
CA GLU A 38 -2.95 -10.64 1.63
C GLU A 38 -2.11 -11.41 0.61
N TYR A 39 -1.00 -11.95 1.07
CA TYR A 39 -0.16 -12.90 0.39
C TYR A 39 -0.33 -14.29 1.02
N LYS A 40 -0.90 -15.25 0.28
CA LYS A 40 -1.18 -16.61 0.77
C LYS A 40 -1.91 -16.60 2.13
N GLY A 41 -2.92 -15.72 2.29
CA GLY A 41 -3.72 -15.58 3.50
C GLY A 41 -3.06 -14.81 4.64
N ARG A 42 -1.84 -14.29 4.46
CA ARG A 42 -1.14 -13.46 5.45
C ARG A 42 -1.19 -12.00 5.02
N ARG A 43 -1.54 -11.11 5.94
CA ARG A 43 -1.61 -9.65 5.67
C ARG A 43 -0.25 -9.10 5.23
N ALA A 44 -0.24 -8.31 4.15
CA ALA A 44 0.89 -7.47 3.79
C ALA A 44 1.21 -6.51 4.94
N GLY A 45 2.48 -6.17 5.10
CA GLY A 45 2.99 -5.40 6.22
C GLY A 45 3.40 -6.23 7.43
N GLY A 46 3.29 -7.56 7.35
CA GLY A 46 3.74 -8.51 8.36
C GLY A 46 4.50 -9.69 7.77
N LEU A 47 5.03 -9.56 6.56
CA LEU A 47 5.70 -10.61 5.82
C LEU A 47 7.23 -10.50 5.92
N GLY A 48 7.75 -9.26 5.89
CA GLY A 48 9.17 -8.94 6.01
C GLY A 48 9.61 -8.63 7.44
N ASP A 49 10.79 -8.04 7.59
CA ASP A 49 11.35 -7.61 8.88
C ASP A 49 10.64 -6.36 9.42
N ALA A 50 10.23 -5.49 8.52
CA ALA A 50 9.42 -4.30 8.79
C ALA A 50 8.59 -3.92 7.57
N ALA A 51 7.61 -3.06 7.74
CA ALA A 51 6.86 -2.47 6.64
C ALA A 51 6.49 -1.01 6.93
N GLY A 52 6.28 -0.24 5.84
CA GLY A 52 5.77 1.12 5.88
C GLY A 52 4.38 1.20 5.24
N PHE A 53 3.43 1.81 5.94
CA PHE A 53 2.10 2.16 5.44
C PHE A 53 1.97 3.67 5.27
N SER A 54 1.21 4.11 4.27
CA SER A 54 0.84 5.51 4.06
C SER A 54 -0.60 5.75 4.47
N PHE A 55 -0.84 6.82 5.24
CA PHE A 55 -2.18 7.31 5.54
C PHE A 55 -2.49 8.63 4.84
N TYR A 56 -1.81 8.89 3.71
CA TYR A 56 -2.09 10.04 2.87
C TYR A 56 -3.54 10.06 2.39
N GLY A 57 -4.06 11.26 2.05
CA GLY A 57 -5.47 11.52 1.77
C GLY A 57 -6.17 10.62 0.75
N ASN A 58 -5.43 10.04 -0.19
CA ASN A 58 -5.99 9.19 -1.25
C ASN A 58 -5.84 7.67 -1.00
N LYS A 59 -5.32 7.26 0.16
CA LYS A 59 -5.15 5.84 0.49
C LYS A 59 -6.49 5.19 0.88
N ILE A 60 -6.49 3.86 0.98
CA ILE A 60 -7.70 3.08 1.34
C ILE A 60 -8.25 3.53 2.69
N ILE A 61 -7.35 3.77 3.64
CA ILE A 61 -7.61 4.43 4.91
C ILE A 61 -6.65 5.62 5.05
N THR A 62 -7.10 6.68 5.66
CA THR A 62 -6.35 7.94 5.70
C THR A 62 -6.47 8.65 7.06
N THR A 63 -5.46 9.44 7.37
CA THR A 63 -5.47 10.43 8.46
C THR A 63 -5.24 11.85 7.91
N GLY A 64 -5.50 12.06 6.60
CA GLY A 64 -5.10 13.25 5.85
C GLY A 64 -3.64 13.15 5.44
N GLU A 65 -2.76 13.21 6.40
CA GLU A 65 -1.33 12.94 6.33
C GLU A 65 -0.94 11.96 7.43
N GLY A 66 0.05 11.13 7.18
CA GLY A 66 0.56 10.19 8.17
C GLY A 66 1.06 8.88 7.58
N GLY A 67 1.51 8.01 8.45
CA GLY A 67 1.99 6.68 8.12
C GLY A 67 2.22 5.84 9.36
N MET A 68 2.53 4.58 9.13
CA MET A 68 2.81 3.62 10.20
C MET A 68 3.94 2.68 9.80
N VAL A 69 4.79 2.38 10.74
CA VAL A 69 5.76 1.29 10.63
C VAL A 69 5.22 0.09 11.40
N THR A 70 5.21 -1.07 10.78
CA THR A 70 4.88 -2.34 11.42
C THR A 70 6.11 -3.27 11.41
N THR A 71 6.31 -4.02 12.50
CA THR A 71 7.39 -4.99 12.62
C THR A 71 7.12 -5.96 13.77
N SER A 72 7.58 -7.20 13.64
CA SER A 72 7.63 -8.19 14.73
C SER A 72 8.95 -8.15 15.48
N ASN A 73 9.94 -7.37 15.02
CA ASN A 73 11.24 -7.23 15.66
C ASN A 73 11.20 -6.12 16.72
N ARG A 74 11.43 -6.49 18.00
CA ARG A 74 11.38 -5.57 19.14
C ARG A 74 12.41 -4.46 19.08
N ASP A 75 13.59 -4.72 18.52
CA ASP A 75 14.65 -3.70 18.43
C ASP A 75 14.32 -2.67 17.34
N ILE A 76 13.78 -3.12 16.19
CA ILE A 76 13.29 -2.22 15.16
C ILE A 76 12.13 -1.38 15.72
N ALA A 77 11.16 -2.00 16.40
CA ALA A 77 10.04 -1.30 17.00
C ALA A 77 10.49 -0.21 17.99
N ARG A 78 11.44 -0.55 18.88
CA ARG A 78 11.99 0.40 19.87
C ARG A 78 12.71 1.56 19.19
N LEU A 79 13.53 1.27 18.18
CA LEU A 79 14.27 2.30 17.46
C LEU A 79 13.33 3.21 16.67
N ALA A 80 12.37 2.66 15.94
CA ALA A 80 11.35 3.42 15.20
C ALA A 80 10.52 4.31 16.13
N TRP A 81 10.13 3.78 17.30
CA TRP A 81 9.42 4.55 18.31
C TRP A 81 10.21 5.78 18.78
N ASN A 82 11.50 5.60 19.06
CA ASN A 82 12.37 6.70 19.50
C ASN A 82 12.60 7.71 18.37
N LEU A 83 12.93 7.21 17.17
CA LEU A 83 13.22 8.08 16.02
C LEU A 83 12.06 8.98 15.64
N ARG A 84 10.82 8.50 15.68
CA ARG A 84 9.62 9.27 15.29
C ARG A 84 9.32 10.44 16.23
N ASP A 85 9.80 10.39 17.49
CA ASP A 85 9.48 11.35 18.56
C ASP A 85 10.77 11.93 19.14
N HIS A 86 11.55 12.62 18.31
CA HIS A 86 12.75 13.38 18.66
C HIS A 86 13.89 12.58 19.31
N ALA A 87 13.83 11.26 19.38
CA ALA A 87 14.80 10.41 20.08
C ALA A 87 15.04 10.81 21.56
N PHE A 88 13.97 11.18 22.27
CA PHE A 88 14.06 11.47 23.69
C PHE A 88 14.58 10.26 24.48
N SER A 89 15.49 10.52 25.40
CA SER A 89 15.93 9.50 26.36
C SER A 89 14.81 9.18 27.34
N HIS A 90 14.60 7.89 27.63
CA HIS A 90 13.68 7.46 28.68
C HIS A 90 14.15 7.86 30.09
N GLU A 91 15.47 8.05 30.27
CA GLU A 91 16.07 8.37 31.56
C GLU A 91 16.00 9.86 31.90
N ARG A 92 16.05 10.71 30.89
CA ARG A 92 16.07 12.15 31.06
C ARG A 92 15.34 12.85 29.94
N HIS A 93 14.27 13.55 30.25
CA HIS A 93 13.50 14.36 29.30
C HIS A 93 14.38 15.47 28.70
N PHE A 94 14.19 15.78 27.41
CA PHE A 94 15.01 16.72 26.62
C PHE A 94 16.49 16.33 26.50
N TRP A 95 16.83 15.07 26.75
CA TRP A 95 18.16 14.54 26.48
C TRP A 95 18.10 13.56 25.31
N HIS A 96 18.94 13.78 24.29
CA HIS A 96 18.94 13.01 23.03
C HIS A 96 20.26 12.24 22.90
N LYS A 97 20.17 10.91 22.73
CA LYS A 97 21.34 10.06 22.51
C LYS A 97 21.77 10.02 21.04
N PHE A 98 20.84 10.37 20.12
CA PHE A 98 21.03 10.44 18.67
C PHE A 98 20.01 11.40 18.05
N VAL A 99 20.16 11.68 16.74
CA VAL A 99 19.22 12.55 16.00
C VAL A 99 17.91 11.79 15.76
N GLY A 100 16.80 12.40 16.16
CA GLY A 100 15.44 11.91 15.90
C GLY A 100 14.65 12.88 15.03
N PHE A 101 13.41 12.49 14.71
CA PHE A 101 12.53 13.22 13.83
C PHE A 101 11.24 13.64 14.55
N ASN A 102 10.56 14.64 14.02
CA ASN A 102 9.22 15.04 14.46
C ASN A 102 8.18 14.39 13.53
N TYR A 103 7.99 13.07 13.67
CA TYR A 103 7.09 12.26 12.82
C TYR A 103 5.97 11.60 13.63
N ARG A 104 5.79 12.02 14.88
CA ARG A 104 4.72 11.49 15.71
C ARG A 104 3.36 11.99 15.24
N MET A 105 2.45 11.06 14.93
CA MET A 105 1.07 11.37 14.62
C MET A 105 0.38 12.07 15.79
N THR A 106 -0.43 13.08 15.51
CA THR A 106 -1.24 13.75 16.53
C THR A 106 -2.40 12.84 16.98
N ASN A 107 -2.94 13.11 18.18
CA ASN A 107 -4.11 12.37 18.68
C ASN A 107 -5.35 12.55 17.77
N LEU A 108 -5.48 13.73 17.13
CA LEU A 108 -6.57 13.97 16.17
C LEU A 108 -6.44 13.06 14.94
N GLN A 109 -5.24 13.00 14.36
CA GLN A 109 -4.96 12.08 13.24
C GLN A 109 -5.16 10.62 13.65
N ALA A 110 -4.68 10.25 14.84
CA ALA A 110 -4.83 8.88 15.35
C ALA A 110 -6.30 8.50 15.57
N ALA A 111 -7.14 9.42 16.05
CA ALA A 111 -8.58 9.20 16.22
C ALA A 111 -9.28 8.96 14.87
N VAL A 112 -8.96 9.76 13.84
CA VAL A 112 -9.45 9.54 12.47
C VAL A 112 -8.97 8.18 11.96
N GLY A 113 -7.67 7.88 12.13
CA GLY A 113 -7.07 6.61 11.69
C GLY A 113 -7.73 5.40 12.34
N LEU A 114 -8.04 5.46 13.64
CA LEU A 114 -8.73 4.37 14.35
C LEU A 114 -10.10 4.08 13.73
N ALA A 115 -10.91 5.12 13.54
CA ALA A 115 -12.24 4.97 12.91
C ALA A 115 -12.15 4.41 11.48
N GLN A 116 -11.10 4.77 10.74
CA GLN A 116 -10.85 4.24 9.39
C GLN A 116 -10.41 2.76 9.42
N VAL A 117 -9.53 2.38 10.35
CA VAL A 117 -9.07 0.99 10.51
C VAL A 117 -10.22 0.05 10.88
N GLU A 118 -11.15 0.49 11.73
CA GLU A 118 -12.35 -0.27 12.11
C GLU A 118 -13.25 -0.59 10.90
N GLN A 119 -13.15 0.19 9.81
CA GLN A 119 -13.90 -0.01 8.58
C GLN A 119 -13.07 -0.64 7.43
N LEU A 120 -11.80 -0.96 7.67
CA LEU A 120 -10.87 -1.38 6.62
C LEU A 120 -11.39 -2.53 5.77
N ASP A 121 -11.91 -3.58 6.39
CA ASP A 121 -12.37 -4.76 5.67
C ASP A 121 -13.58 -4.46 4.77
N SER A 122 -14.47 -3.55 5.19
CA SER A 122 -15.60 -3.09 4.38
C SER A 122 -15.14 -2.25 3.18
N PHE A 123 -14.14 -1.37 3.36
CA PHE A 123 -13.57 -0.58 2.28
C PHE A 123 -12.85 -1.47 1.25
N VAL A 124 -12.11 -2.47 1.70
CA VAL A 124 -11.45 -3.44 0.82
C VAL A 124 -12.50 -4.26 0.05
N ALA A 125 -13.56 -4.73 0.71
CA ALA A 125 -14.64 -5.46 0.06
C ALA A 125 -15.31 -4.62 -1.04
N ALA A 126 -15.62 -3.35 -0.78
CA ALA A 126 -16.20 -2.45 -1.76
C ALA A 126 -15.28 -2.23 -2.97
N ARG A 127 -13.97 -1.98 -2.75
CA ARG A 127 -12.99 -1.83 -3.82
C ARG A 127 -12.86 -3.07 -4.69
N ARG A 128 -12.83 -4.23 -4.07
CA ARG A 128 -12.79 -5.51 -4.80
C ARG A 128 -14.06 -5.73 -5.62
N GLN A 129 -15.23 -5.39 -5.07
CA GLN A 129 -16.50 -5.44 -5.81
C GLN A 129 -16.47 -4.50 -7.04
N HIS A 130 -15.98 -3.27 -6.89
CA HIS A 130 -15.80 -2.36 -8.02
C HIS A 130 -14.83 -2.92 -9.08
N ALA A 131 -13.72 -3.53 -8.64
CA ALA A 131 -12.76 -4.15 -9.57
C ALA A 131 -13.38 -5.30 -10.35
N LEU A 132 -14.19 -6.16 -9.71
CA LEU A 132 -14.91 -7.24 -10.37
C LEU A 132 -15.91 -6.70 -11.41
N GLU A 133 -16.63 -5.63 -11.07
CA GLU A 133 -17.55 -4.97 -12.01
C GLU A 133 -16.82 -4.39 -13.21
N TYR A 134 -15.68 -3.72 -12.99
CA TYR A 134 -14.83 -3.24 -14.08
C TYR A 134 -14.32 -4.42 -14.95
N ASN A 135 -13.81 -5.48 -14.32
CA ASN A 135 -13.32 -6.66 -15.04
C ASN A 135 -14.42 -7.28 -15.92
N SER A 136 -15.65 -7.41 -15.41
CA SER A 136 -16.77 -8.01 -16.15
C SER A 136 -17.12 -7.24 -17.41
N ARG A 137 -16.93 -5.93 -17.42
CA ARG A 137 -17.22 -5.05 -18.56
C ARG A 137 -16.03 -4.87 -19.48
N LEU A 138 -14.84 -4.65 -18.91
CA LEU A 138 -13.67 -4.27 -19.69
C LEU A 138 -12.97 -5.46 -20.35
N ASN A 139 -13.04 -6.67 -19.78
CA ASN A 139 -12.45 -7.87 -20.38
C ASN A 139 -13.08 -8.27 -21.71
N THR A 140 -14.24 -7.70 -22.06
CA THR A 140 -14.90 -7.94 -23.35
C THR A 140 -14.45 -6.97 -24.44
N ILE A 141 -13.65 -5.98 -24.10
CA ILE A 141 -13.20 -4.93 -25.03
C ILE A 141 -11.83 -5.31 -25.58
N PRO A 142 -11.70 -5.53 -26.90
CA PRO A 142 -10.41 -5.80 -27.53
C PRO A 142 -9.39 -4.69 -27.24
N GLY A 143 -8.14 -5.07 -27.00
CA GLY A 143 -7.06 -4.12 -26.72
C GLY A 143 -7.06 -3.52 -25.30
N ILE A 144 -8.02 -3.88 -24.45
CA ILE A 144 -8.00 -3.50 -23.03
C ILE A 144 -7.55 -4.71 -22.18
N ARG A 145 -6.53 -4.49 -21.34
CA ARG A 145 -6.10 -5.48 -20.35
C ARG A 145 -6.35 -4.96 -18.95
N THR A 146 -7.11 -5.69 -18.17
CA THR A 146 -7.42 -5.36 -16.76
C THR A 146 -6.30 -5.79 -15.83
N PRO A 147 -6.26 -5.28 -14.59
CA PRO A 147 -5.25 -5.68 -13.60
C PRO A 147 -5.35 -7.18 -13.32
N ALA A 148 -4.22 -7.87 -13.42
CA ALA A 148 -4.13 -9.27 -13.01
C ALA A 148 -4.16 -9.40 -11.48
N GLU A 149 -4.76 -10.48 -10.99
CA GLU A 149 -4.65 -10.91 -9.60
C GLU A 149 -4.09 -12.33 -9.58
N ALA A 150 -2.93 -12.50 -8.95
CA ALA A 150 -2.32 -13.82 -8.83
C ALA A 150 -3.13 -14.70 -7.87
N SER A 151 -3.14 -16.02 -8.10
CA SER A 151 -3.92 -16.97 -7.29
C SER A 151 -3.55 -17.01 -5.81
N TRP A 152 -2.35 -16.58 -5.47
CA TRP A 152 -1.83 -16.48 -4.11
C TRP A 152 -2.05 -15.10 -3.46
N ALA A 153 -2.61 -14.14 -4.19
CA ALA A 153 -2.80 -12.77 -3.76
C ALA A 153 -4.27 -12.45 -3.49
N LYS A 154 -4.50 -11.61 -2.47
CA LYS A 154 -5.74 -10.85 -2.33
C LYS A 154 -5.40 -9.38 -2.56
N ASN A 155 -5.63 -8.93 -3.80
CA ASN A 155 -5.41 -7.55 -4.20
C ASN A 155 -6.49 -6.65 -3.59
N VAL A 156 -6.12 -5.47 -3.12
CA VAL A 156 -7.07 -4.50 -2.56
C VAL A 156 -7.44 -3.39 -3.54
N TYR A 157 -6.81 -3.40 -4.74
CA TYR A 157 -7.09 -2.47 -5.83
C TYR A 157 -7.13 -1.00 -5.35
N TRP A 158 -6.05 -0.56 -4.67
CA TRP A 158 -5.91 0.86 -4.32
C TRP A 158 -6.08 1.76 -5.54
N MET A 159 -5.50 1.37 -6.66
CA MET A 159 -5.78 1.89 -7.99
C MET A 159 -6.20 0.76 -8.92
N TYR A 160 -7.15 1.05 -9.82
CA TYR A 160 -7.54 0.15 -10.89
C TYR A 160 -6.92 0.66 -12.20
N GLY A 161 -5.77 0.10 -12.57
CA GLY A 161 -5.03 0.47 -13.79
C GLY A 161 -5.31 -0.48 -14.94
N ILE A 162 -5.60 0.05 -16.10
CA ILE A 162 -5.74 -0.73 -17.34
C ILE A 162 -4.55 -0.49 -18.27
N MET A 163 -4.22 -1.48 -19.09
CA MET A 163 -3.31 -1.30 -20.22
C MET A 163 -4.12 -1.25 -21.51
N VAL A 164 -3.68 -0.39 -22.43
CA VAL A 164 -4.33 -0.19 -23.73
C VAL A 164 -3.35 -0.63 -24.82
N ASP A 165 -3.75 -1.60 -25.61
CA ASP A 165 -3.05 -1.97 -26.85
C ASP A 165 -3.63 -1.13 -27.99
N GLU A 166 -2.83 -0.21 -28.50
CA GLU A 166 -3.26 0.74 -29.54
C GLU A 166 -3.70 0.06 -30.84
N ASN A 167 -3.04 -1.05 -31.20
CA ASN A 167 -3.35 -1.73 -32.45
C ASN A 167 -4.70 -2.46 -32.42
N GLU A 168 -5.07 -2.99 -31.27
CA GLU A 168 -6.35 -3.69 -31.09
C GLU A 168 -7.49 -2.74 -30.73
N TYR A 169 -7.20 -1.73 -29.89
CA TYR A 169 -8.22 -0.79 -29.38
C TYR A 169 -8.50 0.36 -30.36
N GLY A 170 -7.54 0.69 -31.22
CA GLY A 170 -7.65 1.80 -32.18
C GLY A 170 -7.34 3.19 -31.63
N MET A 171 -6.96 3.30 -30.37
CA MET A 171 -6.48 4.53 -29.73
C MET A 171 -5.34 4.20 -28.76
N ASN A 172 -4.37 5.10 -28.65
CA ASN A 172 -3.38 4.99 -27.58
C ASN A 172 -3.92 5.48 -26.23
N ARG A 173 -3.14 5.24 -25.16
CA ARG A 173 -3.49 5.62 -23.78
C ARG A 173 -3.91 7.09 -23.65
N ASP A 174 -3.17 8.01 -24.27
CA ASP A 174 -3.41 9.46 -24.10
C ASP A 174 -4.67 9.92 -24.84
N GLN A 175 -4.97 9.33 -26.00
CA GLN A 175 -6.20 9.56 -26.73
C GLN A 175 -7.41 9.04 -25.97
N LEU A 176 -7.32 7.84 -25.38
CA LEU A 176 -8.37 7.27 -24.53
C LEU A 176 -8.61 8.15 -23.30
N ARG A 177 -7.53 8.56 -22.62
CA ARG A 177 -7.62 9.45 -21.45
C ARG A 177 -8.34 10.75 -21.80
N LYS A 178 -7.99 11.37 -22.93
CA LYS A 178 -8.66 12.58 -23.39
C LYS A 178 -10.15 12.32 -23.70
N ALA A 179 -10.46 11.25 -24.40
CA ALA A 179 -11.84 10.91 -24.75
C ALA A 179 -12.71 10.64 -23.53
N LEU A 180 -12.16 10.07 -22.47
CA LEU A 180 -12.82 9.88 -21.16
C LEU A 180 -13.04 11.23 -20.45
N ALA A 181 -12.01 12.08 -20.40
CA ALA A 181 -12.10 13.42 -19.81
C ALA A 181 -13.18 14.27 -20.50
N ASP A 182 -13.25 14.23 -21.84
CA ASP A 182 -14.26 14.94 -22.64
C ASP A 182 -15.71 14.45 -22.32
N ARG A 183 -15.84 13.28 -21.67
CA ARG A 183 -17.13 12.71 -21.20
C ARG A 183 -17.32 12.82 -19.68
N GLY A 184 -16.47 13.59 -18.99
CA GLY A 184 -16.56 13.82 -17.55
C GLY A 184 -15.99 12.69 -16.70
N VAL A 185 -15.20 11.77 -17.29
CA VAL A 185 -14.50 10.69 -16.57
C VAL A 185 -13.04 11.07 -16.40
N GLU A 186 -12.68 11.48 -15.18
CA GLU A 186 -11.30 11.82 -14.84
C GLU A 186 -10.47 10.54 -14.64
N THR A 187 -9.29 10.48 -15.27
CA THR A 187 -8.34 9.39 -15.16
C THR A 187 -6.90 9.92 -15.08
N ARG A 188 -5.99 9.07 -14.69
CA ARG A 188 -4.54 9.37 -14.64
C ARG A 188 -3.80 8.70 -15.77
#